data_a981d83eb651cbb345309e6548949080
#
_entry.id   a981d83eb651cbb345309e6548949080
#
_cell.length_a   1.000
_cell.length_b   1.000
_cell.length_c   1.000
_cell.angle_alpha   90.00
_cell.angle_beta   90.00
_cell.angle_gamma   90.00
#
_symmetry.space_group_name_H-M   'P 1'
#
loop_
_entity.id
_entity.type
_entity.pdbx_description
1 polymer ?
#
loop_
_entity_poly.entity_id
_entity_poly.type
_entity_poly.pdbx_seq_one_letter_code
_entity_poly.pdbx_strand_id
1 'polypeptide(L)'
;MYKYSHALLLLLISFSVSGCMTTDDIFGVKTFEKTSLVDLLTAEKSPVLVSEVKLASAKSKSALVQAIIETPSSARTIAAASVAGAQVLVTKTRKSSKIDITGATGLNADPWPLSGNSLLPATSASISAQQLLSDNGQTERSILLSQLAAEMALLQVEVAVDASLKALIEANYIKVSSENTIKIIDHYLDLYNAREELVLSAVAAGVLSKSDELELRSLRNNTLSDRTNAVLAVSKADSFLKTSLKLYYRDAMSELASLDDIEILPEFLLEESPNKKLLDRKSEQLNLEIDIQRNKNKPSSNWRTSFSSPTSRGANTTLYGGVTIGFPVTDGGESAAQIESLSKELEVTELDRQVLIQEVALSEKNWTEFLKYYLLQKVLIKERIEISKQSLEELELRLKAGRSDISRLAREILSKAQAEIELVQLEARYLSERVNAQSSSGQTCSLFSLCDLIQNSLPTN
;
A
#
# COMPACT_ATOMS: atom_id res chain seq x y z
N MET A 1 4.49 59.29 1.30
CA MET A 1 5.81 58.98 0.76
C MET A 1 5.96 57.57 0.15
N TYR A 2 4.88 56.82 -0.03
CA TYR A 2 4.93 55.43 -0.50
C TYR A 2 4.53 55.22 -1.97
N LYS A 3 4.09 56.23 -2.70
CA LYS A 3 3.66 56.12 -4.11
C LYS A 3 4.74 56.25 -5.18
N TYR A 4 5.95 56.69 -4.80
CA TYR A 4 7.04 56.88 -5.79
C TYR A 4 8.06 55.73 -5.84
N SER A 5 8.00 54.82 -4.90
CA SER A 5 8.95 53.70 -4.83
C SER A 5 8.71 52.61 -5.90
N HIS A 6 7.45 52.39 -6.28
CA HIS A 6 7.12 51.37 -7.29
C HIS A 6 7.37 51.84 -8.73
N ALA A 7 7.23 53.13 -8.99
CA ALA A 7 7.51 53.67 -10.31
C ALA A 7 9.02 53.70 -10.66
N LEU A 8 9.88 53.86 -9.63
CA LEU A 8 11.33 53.83 -9.81
C LEU A 8 11.88 52.42 -10.05
N LEU A 9 11.26 51.42 -9.42
CA LEU A 9 11.62 50.01 -9.62
C LEU A 9 11.26 49.51 -11.03
N LEU A 10 10.11 49.91 -11.55
CA LEU A 10 9.66 49.59 -12.92
C LEU A 10 10.51 50.31 -13.99
N LEU A 11 11.00 51.52 -13.72
CA LEU A 11 11.85 52.28 -14.64
C LEU A 11 13.28 51.71 -14.72
N LEU A 12 13.82 51.16 -13.63
CA LEU A 12 15.13 50.51 -13.62
C LEU A 12 15.12 49.15 -14.34
N ILE A 13 14.01 48.43 -14.31
CA ILE A 13 13.85 47.17 -15.03
C ILE A 13 13.69 47.42 -16.55
N SER A 14 13.04 48.50 -16.96
CA SER A 14 12.85 48.81 -18.37
C SER A 14 14.12 49.35 -19.06
N PHE A 15 15.09 49.91 -18.32
CA PHE A 15 16.35 50.43 -18.92
C PHE A 15 17.40 49.36 -19.18
N SER A 16 17.36 48.22 -18.48
CA SER A 16 18.32 47.14 -18.65
C SER A 16 18.04 46.21 -19.84
N VAL A 17 16.90 46.33 -20.49
CA VAL A 17 16.51 45.48 -21.63
C VAL A 17 16.75 46.11 -23.00
N SER A 18 17.06 47.41 -23.07
CA SER A 18 17.23 48.14 -24.33
C SER A 18 18.65 48.13 -24.93
N GLY A 19 19.58 47.40 -24.33
CA GLY A 19 20.98 47.30 -24.77
C GLY A 19 21.32 45.93 -25.37
N CYS A 20 20.52 45.44 -26.32
CA CYS A 20 20.94 44.26 -27.11
C CYS A 20 21.88 44.72 -28.24
N MET A 21 23.17 44.55 -28.02
CA MET A 21 24.13 44.37 -29.12
C MET A 21 23.82 43.05 -29.83
N THR A 22 23.58 43.10 -31.12
CA THR A 22 23.42 41.95 -31.98
C THR A 22 24.76 41.23 -32.10
N THR A 23 24.83 40.06 -31.51
CA THR A 23 25.98 39.14 -31.63
C THR A 23 25.65 37.99 -32.57
N ASP A 24 25.09 38.30 -33.74
CA ASP A 24 24.70 37.27 -34.72
C ASP A 24 25.90 36.62 -35.46
N ASP A 25 27.13 37.09 -35.23
CA ASP A 25 28.27 36.66 -36.03
C ASP A 25 29.31 35.77 -35.36
N ILE A 26 29.14 35.36 -34.09
CA ILE A 26 30.21 34.60 -33.42
C ILE A 26 29.81 33.17 -32.98
N PHE A 27 28.53 32.81 -32.81
CA PHE A 27 28.21 31.50 -32.24
C PHE A 27 27.01 30.75 -32.83
N GLY A 28 26.45 31.08 -33.96
CA GLY A 28 25.43 30.24 -34.63
C GLY A 28 24.21 29.88 -33.77
N VAL A 29 23.89 30.70 -32.76
CA VAL A 29 22.78 30.47 -31.85
C VAL A 29 21.51 31.05 -32.45
N LYS A 30 20.53 30.20 -32.75
CA LYS A 30 19.20 30.62 -33.19
C LYS A 30 18.63 31.67 -32.24
N THR A 31 18.23 32.80 -32.82
CA THR A 31 17.58 33.92 -32.12
C THR A 31 16.43 33.45 -31.22
N PHE A 32 16.52 33.77 -29.95
CA PHE A 32 15.37 33.68 -29.03
C PHE A 32 14.37 34.76 -29.44
N GLU A 33 13.14 34.38 -29.77
CA GLU A 33 12.01 35.31 -29.93
C GLU A 33 11.87 36.19 -28.70
N LYS A 34 11.63 37.49 -28.93
CA LYS A 34 11.41 38.48 -27.89
C LYS A 34 10.14 38.17 -27.08
N THR A 35 10.27 37.33 -26.10
CA THR A 35 9.25 37.22 -25.04
C THR A 35 9.53 38.35 -24.04
N SER A 36 8.59 39.31 -23.90
CA SER A 36 8.76 40.42 -22.97
C SER A 36 8.77 39.88 -21.52
N LEU A 37 9.52 40.53 -20.62
CA LEU A 37 9.56 40.19 -19.20
C LEU A 37 8.15 40.20 -18.57
N VAL A 38 7.25 40.98 -19.13
CA VAL A 38 5.83 41.06 -18.76
C VAL A 38 5.08 39.79 -19.15
N ASP A 39 5.42 39.19 -20.30
CA ASP A 39 4.85 37.89 -20.73
C ASP A 39 5.37 36.73 -19.87
N LEU A 40 6.62 36.82 -19.39
CA LEU A 40 7.18 35.87 -18.40
C LEU A 40 6.52 36.01 -17.02
N LEU A 41 6.21 37.24 -16.59
CA LEU A 41 5.55 37.51 -15.31
C LEU A 41 4.02 37.30 -15.39
N THR A 42 3.42 37.40 -16.58
CA THR A 42 2.00 37.10 -16.81
C THR A 42 1.76 35.64 -17.23
N ALA A 43 2.76 34.95 -17.75
CA ALA A 43 2.74 33.48 -17.94
C ALA A 43 2.73 32.72 -16.61
N GLU A 44 2.97 33.39 -15.47
CA GLU A 44 2.75 32.87 -14.11
C GLU A 44 1.26 32.80 -13.69
N LYS A 45 0.35 32.85 -14.64
CA LYS A 45 -1.02 32.38 -14.47
C LYS A 45 -1.25 30.99 -15.04
N SER A 46 -0.26 30.18 -15.12
CA SER A 46 -0.40 28.79 -14.80
C SER A 46 0.21 28.64 -13.42
N PRO A 47 -0.61 28.56 -12.34
CA PRO A 47 -0.27 27.57 -11.38
C PRO A 47 -0.04 26.37 -12.30
N VAL A 48 1.15 25.78 -12.29
CA VAL A 48 1.20 24.34 -12.38
C VAL A 48 0.22 23.97 -11.29
N LEU A 49 -1.04 23.92 -11.66
CA LEU A 49 -2.00 23.13 -10.98
C LEU A 49 -1.18 21.87 -10.77
N VAL A 50 -0.69 21.71 -9.50
CA VAL A 50 -0.80 20.41 -8.91
C VAL A 50 -2.13 20.00 -9.50
N SER A 51 -2.07 19.28 -10.64
CA SER A 51 -3.22 18.55 -11.09
C SER A 51 -3.54 17.90 -9.78
N GLU A 52 -4.56 18.44 -9.10
CA GLU A 52 -5.22 17.65 -8.10
C GLU A 52 -5.16 16.32 -8.79
N VAL A 53 -4.36 15.42 -8.21
CA VAL A 53 -4.58 14.02 -8.46
C VAL A 53 -6.03 14.01 -8.06
N LYS A 54 -6.89 14.33 -9.05
CA LYS A 54 -8.28 14.08 -8.92
C LYS A 54 -8.16 12.61 -8.62
N LEU A 55 -8.23 12.29 -7.32
CA LEU A 55 -8.89 11.06 -6.94
C LEU A 55 -10.13 11.18 -7.81
N ALA A 56 -9.98 10.73 -9.06
CA ALA A 56 -11.09 10.51 -9.92
C ALA A 56 -11.82 9.46 -9.13
N SER A 57 -12.70 9.94 -8.27
CA SER A 57 -13.77 9.18 -7.72
C SER A 57 -14.62 8.82 -8.94
N ALA A 58 -14.06 8.02 -9.81
CA ALA A 58 -14.80 7.03 -10.52
C ALA A 58 -15.32 6.17 -9.36
N LYS A 59 -16.48 6.59 -8.80
CA LYS A 59 -17.18 5.81 -7.79
C LYS A 59 -17.26 4.42 -8.39
N SER A 60 -16.41 3.53 -7.94
CA SER A 60 -16.51 2.13 -8.29
C SER A 60 -17.95 1.75 -8.02
N LYS A 61 -18.62 1.09 -8.95
CA LYS A 61 -19.98 0.58 -8.73
C LYS A 61 -19.99 -0.47 -7.61
N SER A 62 -18.83 -1.01 -7.23
CA SER A 62 -18.66 -2.00 -6.17
C SER A 62 -18.41 -1.29 -4.83
N ALA A 63 -19.31 -1.52 -3.88
CA ALA A 63 -19.18 -1.03 -2.51
C ALA A 63 -17.97 -1.66 -1.79
N LEU A 64 -17.68 -2.91 -2.09
CA LEU A 64 -16.53 -3.63 -1.55
C LEU A 64 -15.21 -2.98 -1.97
N VAL A 65 -15.03 -2.70 -3.25
CA VAL A 65 -13.81 -2.04 -3.78
C VAL A 65 -13.64 -0.65 -3.18
N GLN A 66 -14.72 0.12 -3.08
CA GLN A 66 -14.68 1.44 -2.44
C GLN A 66 -14.26 1.35 -0.97
N ALA A 67 -14.83 0.40 -0.23
CA ALA A 67 -14.47 0.18 1.17
C ALA A 67 -13.00 -0.23 1.34
N ILE A 68 -12.46 -1.08 0.46
CA ILE A 68 -11.06 -1.52 0.49
C ILE A 68 -10.12 -0.34 0.28
N ILE A 69 -10.40 0.53 -0.70
CA ILE A 69 -9.59 1.71 -0.99
C ILE A 69 -9.60 2.70 0.18
N GLU A 70 -10.73 2.82 0.89
CA GLU A 70 -10.87 3.69 2.05
C GLU A 70 -10.37 3.07 3.38
N THR A 71 -9.88 1.81 3.37
CA THR A 71 -9.23 1.26 4.56
C THR A 71 -8.00 2.10 4.93
N PRO A 72 -7.68 2.29 6.22
CA PRO A 72 -6.55 3.12 6.64
C PRO A 72 -5.21 2.69 6.02
N SER A 73 -4.99 1.39 5.81
CA SER A 73 -3.80 0.83 5.16
C SER A 73 -3.71 1.24 3.69
N SER A 74 -4.78 1.01 2.91
CA SER A 74 -4.83 1.37 1.49
C SER A 74 -4.79 2.89 1.30
N ALA A 75 -5.57 3.65 2.07
CA ALA A 75 -5.58 5.12 1.99
C ALA A 75 -4.20 5.72 2.29
N ARG A 76 -3.45 5.16 3.25
CA ARG A 76 -2.07 5.59 3.55
C ARG A 76 -1.13 5.36 2.37
N THR A 77 -1.18 4.18 1.75
CA THR A 77 -0.32 3.88 0.59
C THR A 77 -0.68 4.69 -0.63
N ILE A 78 -1.98 4.95 -0.89
CA ILE A 78 -2.45 5.85 -1.95
C ILE A 78 -1.93 7.28 -1.72
N ALA A 79 -2.01 7.78 -0.48
CA ALA A 79 -1.44 9.09 -0.15
C ALA A 79 0.08 9.12 -0.37
N ALA A 80 0.81 8.06 0.01
CA ALA A 80 2.25 7.95 -0.23
C ALA A 80 2.59 7.92 -1.73
N ALA A 81 1.80 7.22 -2.56
CA ALA A 81 1.96 7.22 -4.01
C ALA A 81 1.72 8.61 -4.61
N SER A 82 0.73 9.35 -4.11
CA SER A 82 0.48 10.73 -4.52
C SER A 82 1.65 11.67 -4.18
N VAL A 83 2.28 11.48 -3.00
CA VAL A 83 3.50 12.23 -2.62
C VAL A 83 4.66 11.88 -3.54
N ALA A 84 4.86 10.60 -3.86
CA ALA A 84 5.90 10.18 -4.80
C ALA A 84 5.70 10.77 -6.21
N GLY A 85 4.45 10.80 -6.71
CA GLY A 85 4.09 11.49 -7.95
C GLY A 85 4.39 12.99 -7.93
N ALA A 86 4.06 13.68 -6.83
CA ALA A 86 4.40 15.09 -6.66
C ALA A 86 5.92 15.32 -6.64
N GLN A 87 6.70 14.39 -6.05
CA GLN A 87 8.16 14.47 -6.02
C GLN A 87 8.78 14.39 -7.43
N VAL A 88 8.16 13.70 -8.38
CA VAL A 88 8.57 13.70 -9.79
C VAL A 88 8.51 15.12 -10.37
N LEU A 89 7.41 15.86 -10.08
CA LEU A 89 7.27 17.24 -10.54
C LEU A 89 8.35 18.14 -9.92
N VAL A 90 8.58 18.00 -8.60
CA VAL A 90 9.64 18.74 -7.90
C VAL A 90 11.02 18.46 -8.53
N THR A 91 11.30 17.20 -8.88
CA THR A 91 12.59 16.84 -9.49
C THR A 91 12.71 17.42 -10.91
N LYS A 92 11.63 17.43 -11.69
CA LYS A 92 11.58 18.04 -13.03
C LYS A 92 11.90 19.54 -12.99
N THR A 93 11.49 20.27 -11.93
CA THR A 93 11.76 21.71 -11.80
C THR A 93 13.26 22.05 -11.66
N ARG A 94 14.12 21.04 -11.37
CA ARG A 94 15.58 21.26 -11.30
C ARG A 94 16.19 21.68 -12.64
N LYS A 95 15.54 21.38 -13.76
CA LYS A 95 15.93 21.86 -15.10
C LYS A 95 15.51 23.31 -15.38
N SER A 96 14.56 23.85 -14.61
CA SER A 96 14.03 25.19 -14.82
C SER A 96 14.98 26.24 -14.29
N SER A 97 14.92 27.46 -14.88
CA SER A 97 15.63 28.62 -14.37
C SER A 97 15.12 28.99 -12.98
N LYS A 98 16.03 29.27 -12.06
CA LYS A 98 15.71 29.79 -10.73
C LYS A 98 16.07 31.25 -10.63
N ILE A 99 15.14 32.04 -10.09
CA ILE A 99 15.34 33.46 -9.84
C ILE A 99 15.18 33.68 -8.34
N ASP A 100 16.24 34.16 -7.70
CA ASP A 100 16.27 34.44 -6.28
C ASP A 100 16.42 35.96 -6.08
N ILE A 101 15.61 36.53 -5.19
CA ILE A 101 15.72 37.93 -4.75
C ILE A 101 16.06 37.87 -3.25
N THR A 102 17.19 38.41 -2.91
CA THR A 102 17.63 38.47 -1.52
C THR A 102 17.88 39.89 -1.08
N GLY A 103 17.35 40.27 0.09
CA GLY A 103 17.64 41.50 0.78
C GLY A 103 18.35 41.20 2.10
N ALA A 104 19.46 41.85 2.37
CA ALA A 104 20.12 41.74 3.65
C ALA A 104 20.31 43.13 4.26
N THR A 105 20.08 43.26 5.56
CA THR A 105 20.38 44.42 6.36
C THR A 105 21.17 44.02 7.56
N GLY A 106 22.21 44.77 7.87
CA GLY A 106 23.13 44.46 8.95
C GLY A 106 24.01 45.65 9.32
N LEU A 107 24.97 45.39 10.16
CA LEU A 107 26.00 46.38 10.53
C LEU A 107 27.33 45.86 9.98
N ASN A 108 28.03 46.71 9.20
CA ASN A 108 29.36 46.39 8.73
C ASN A 108 30.39 47.09 9.69
N ALA A 109 31.30 46.29 10.21
CA ALA A 109 32.47 46.79 10.95
C ALA A 109 33.66 46.84 9.98
N ASP A 110 34.24 48.01 9.82
CA ASP A 110 35.50 48.14 9.06
C ASP A 110 36.63 47.49 9.86
N PRO A 111 37.32 46.45 9.35
CA PRO A 111 38.36 45.76 10.08
C PRO A 111 39.66 46.52 10.22
N TRP A 112 39.83 47.74 9.59
CA TRP A 112 41.05 48.52 9.67
C TRP A 112 40.93 49.73 10.62
N PRO A 113 41.75 49.80 11.65
CA PRO A 113 41.58 50.71 12.78
C PRO A 113 42.11 52.15 12.56
N LEU A 114 42.20 52.66 11.33
CA LEU A 114 42.71 54.01 11.06
C LEU A 114 41.64 55.12 11.03
N SER A 115 40.37 54.79 11.09
CA SER A 115 39.30 55.75 11.26
C SER A 115 38.25 55.17 12.18
N GLY A 116 38.23 55.63 13.43
CA GLY A 116 37.32 55.27 14.52
C GLY A 116 36.19 54.30 14.22
N ASN A 117 36.04 53.28 15.06
CA ASN A 117 35.01 52.25 14.97
C ASN A 117 33.61 52.83 14.69
N SER A 118 33.23 53.00 13.44
CA SER A 118 31.88 53.34 13.04
C SER A 118 31.21 52.08 12.50
N LEU A 119 30.32 51.49 13.31
CA LEU A 119 29.34 50.55 12.81
C LEU A 119 28.42 51.25 11.85
N LEU A 120 28.60 51.01 10.55
CA LEU A 120 27.74 51.59 9.53
C LEU A 120 26.65 50.61 9.16
N PRO A 121 25.39 51.06 9.11
CA PRO A 121 24.31 50.22 8.57
C PRO A 121 24.60 49.87 7.13
N ALA A 122 24.62 48.59 6.84
CA ALA A 122 24.77 48.07 5.49
C ALA A 122 23.47 47.36 5.09
N THR A 123 22.91 47.84 4.00
CA THR A 123 21.76 47.18 3.37
C THR A 123 22.18 46.76 1.97
N SER A 124 21.83 45.57 1.57
CA SER A 124 22.07 45.12 0.19
C SER A 124 20.82 44.47 -0.36
N ALA A 125 20.61 44.64 -1.64
CA ALA A 125 19.60 43.92 -2.41
C ALA A 125 20.30 43.22 -3.56
N SER A 126 20.01 41.93 -3.75
CA SER A 126 20.51 41.22 -4.92
C SER A 126 19.42 40.41 -5.60
N ILE A 127 19.50 40.39 -6.93
CA ILE A 127 18.68 39.53 -7.79
C ILE A 127 19.64 38.59 -8.50
N SER A 128 19.41 37.29 -8.42
CA SER A 128 20.20 36.33 -9.17
C SER A 128 19.30 35.38 -9.94
N ALA A 129 19.71 35.05 -11.14
CA ALA A 129 19.08 34.01 -11.94
C ALA A 129 20.14 32.94 -12.27
N GLN A 130 19.77 31.68 -12.16
CA GLN A 130 20.65 30.57 -12.50
C GLN A 130 19.89 29.51 -13.25
N GLN A 131 20.56 28.83 -14.17
CA GLN A 131 20.02 27.72 -14.94
C GLN A 131 21.10 26.66 -15.16
N LEU A 132 20.72 25.39 -14.98
CA LEU A 132 21.57 24.27 -15.32
C LEU A 132 21.68 24.19 -16.86
N LEU A 133 22.91 24.20 -17.39
CA LEU A 133 23.17 24.00 -18.82
C LEU A 133 23.49 22.55 -19.11
N SER A 134 24.36 21.93 -18.32
CA SER A 134 24.72 20.53 -18.45
C SER A 134 25.26 19.97 -17.13
N ASP A 135 24.84 18.75 -16.81
CA ASP A 135 25.35 17.98 -15.64
C ASP A 135 25.65 16.52 -16.03
N ASN A 136 25.95 16.27 -17.28
CA ASN A 136 26.17 14.92 -17.82
C ASN A 136 25.00 13.95 -17.57
N GLY A 137 23.77 14.48 -17.57
CA GLY A 137 22.55 13.71 -17.41
C GLY A 137 22.21 13.33 -15.98
N GLN A 138 22.86 13.90 -14.95
CA GLN A 138 22.54 13.62 -13.54
C GLN A 138 21.11 14.01 -13.19
N THR A 139 20.67 15.20 -13.63
CA THR A 139 19.29 15.64 -13.43
C THR A 139 18.29 14.73 -14.14
N GLU A 140 18.61 14.24 -15.34
CA GLU A 140 17.75 13.30 -16.07
C GLU A 140 17.61 11.98 -15.34
N ARG A 141 18.73 11.42 -14.88
CA ARG A 141 18.72 10.19 -14.06
C ARG A 141 17.99 10.39 -12.74
N SER A 142 18.12 11.55 -12.11
CA SER A 142 17.35 11.88 -10.90
C SER A 142 15.84 11.97 -11.15
N ILE A 143 15.43 12.44 -12.35
CA ILE A 143 14.02 12.43 -12.77
C ILE A 143 13.53 10.99 -12.97
N LEU A 144 14.31 10.16 -13.69
CA LEU A 144 13.98 8.74 -13.86
C LEU A 144 13.91 8.00 -12.52
N LEU A 145 14.83 8.29 -11.60
CA LEU A 145 14.81 7.74 -10.24
C LEU A 145 13.52 8.08 -9.50
N SER A 146 13.08 9.33 -9.58
CA SER A 146 11.82 9.76 -8.96
C SER A 146 10.59 9.14 -9.63
N GLN A 147 10.63 8.89 -10.96
CA GLN A 147 9.58 8.18 -11.67
C GLN A 147 9.49 6.71 -11.24
N LEU A 148 10.63 6.02 -11.16
CA LEU A 148 10.67 4.64 -10.62
C LEU A 148 10.15 4.58 -9.19
N ALA A 149 10.51 5.52 -8.34
CA ALA A 149 9.98 5.59 -6.97
C ALA A 149 8.45 5.79 -6.95
N ALA A 150 7.89 6.56 -7.87
CA ALA A 150 6.43 6.72 -8.00
C ALA A 150 5.76 5.43 -8.51
N GLU A 151 6.35 4.74 -9.49
CA GLU A 151 5.86 3.43 -9.96
C GLU A 151 5.89 2.38 -8.84
N MET A 152 6.97 2.32 -8.07
CA MET A 152 7.07 1.43 -6.91
C MET A 152 6.02 1.74 -5.85
N ALA A 153 5.74 3.02 -5.61
CA ALA A 153 4.69 3.42 -4.68
C ALA A 153 3.30 3.00 -5.15
N LEU A 154 3.02 3.00 -6.46
CA LEU A 154 1.77 2.46 -7.01
C LEU A 154 1.67 0.92 -6.85
N LEU A 155 2.76 0.19 -7.10
CA LEU A 155 2.79 -1.25 -6.84
C LEU A 155 2.58 -1.58 -5.35
N GLN A 156 3.09 -0.74 -4.44
CA GLN A 156 2.81 -0.88 -3.01
C GLN A 156 1.33 -0.66 -2.67
N VAL A 157 0.63 0.21 -3.41
CA VAL A 157 -0.84 0.34 -3.28
C VAL A 157 -1.53 -0.96 -3.66
N GLU A 158 -1.14 -1.58 -4.79
CA GLU A 158 -1.72 -2.87 -5.22
C GLU A 158 -1.51 -3.95 -4.15
N VAL A 159 -0.31 -4.07 -3.59
CA VAL A 159 -0.02 -5.00 -2.48
C VAL A 159 -0.88 -4.73 -1.24
N ALA A 160 -1.03 -3.46 -0.85
CA ALA A 160 -1.82 -3.09 0.33
C ALA A 160 -3.33 -3.34 0.14
N VAL A 161 -3.84 -3.09 -1.06
CA VAL A 161 -5.23 -3.37 -1.44
C VAL A 161 -5.48 -4.87 -1.45
N ASP A 162 -4.57 -5.68 -2.02
CA ASP A 162 -4.67 -7.13 -2.04
C ASP A 162 -4.68 -7.72 -0.63
N ALA A 163 -3.79 -7.26 0.24
CA ALA A 163 -3.77 -7.66 1.65
C ALA A 163 -5.06 -7.28 2.40
N SER A 164 -5.62 -6.10 2.10
CA SER A 164 -6.89 -5.66 2.70
C SER A 164 -8.07 -6.51 2.22
N LEU A 165 -8.12 -6.83 0.93
CA LEU A 165 -9.13 -7.72 0.34
C LEU A 165 -9.06 -9.11 0.99
N LYS A 166 -7.86 -9.69 1.06
CA LYS A 166 -7.62 -10.98 1.73
C LYS A 166 -8.19 -10.97 3.15
N ALA A 167 -7.82 -9.98 3.96
CA ALA A 167 -8.26 -9.91 5.36
C ALA A 167 -9.79 -9.80 5.50
N LEU A 168 -10.47 -9.08 4.60
CA LEU A 168 -11.93 -8.98 4.59
C LEU A 168 -12.60 -10.31 4.23
N ILE A 169 -12.08 -11.00 3.23
CA ILE A 169 -12.60 -12.30 2.79
C ILE A 169 -12.41 -13.36 3.89
N GLU A 170 -11.22 -13.42 4.49
CA GLU A 170 -10.96 -14.34 5.61
C GLU A 170 -11.88 -14.07 6.81
N ALA A 171 -12.09 -12.78 7.15
CA ALA A 171 -13.02 -12.43 8.22
C ALA A 171 -14.47 -12.82 7.90
N ASN A 172 -14.89 -12.71 6.63
CA ASN A 172 -16.20 -13.17 6.18
C ASN A 172 -16.32 -14.69 6.33
N TYR A 173 -15.32 -15.46 5.90
CA TYR A 173 -15.34 -16.93 6.05
C TYR A 173 -15.40 -17.37 7.51
N ILE A 174 -14.64 -16.72 8.39
CA ILE A 174 -14.70 -16.98 9.83
C ILE A 174 -16.10 -16.69 10.38
N LYS A 175 -16.71 -15.57 9.97
CA LYS A 175 -18.05 -15.20 10.41
C LYS A 175 -19.08 -16.24 9.96
N VAL A 176 -19.15 -16.54 8.67
CA VAL A 176 -20.14 -17.44 8.08
C VAL A 176 -20.00 -18.86 8.64
N SER A 177 -18.77 -19.40 8.73
CA SER A 177 -18.53 -20.74 9.28
C SER A 177 -18.91 -20.82 10.76
N SER A 178 -18.60 -19.80 11.54
CA SER A 178 -18.95 -19.76 12.97
C SER A 178 -20.45 -19.60 13.18
N GLU A 179 -21.16 -18.81 12.36
CA GLU A 179 -22.63 -18.73 12.39
C GLU A 179 -23.29 -20.07 12.07
N ASN A 180 -22.77 -20.80 11.08
CA ASN A 180 -23.25 -22.14 10.74
C ASN A 180 -22.94 -23.14 11.86
N THR A 181 -21.75 -23.08 12.47
CA THR A 181 -21.40 -23.87 13.64
C THR A 181 -22.39 -23.65 14.80
N ILE A 182 -22.76 -22.41 15.10
CA ILE A 182 -23.75 -22.07 16.14
C ILE A 182 -25.11 -22.71 15.80
N LYS A 183 -25.58 -22.59 14.55
CA LYS A 183 -26.86 -23.18 14.12
C LYS A 183 -26.88 -24.73 14.30
N ILE A 184 -25.79 -25.40 13.94
CA ILE A 184 -25.64 -26.84 14.09
C ILE A 184 -25.70 -27.18 15.57
N ILE A 185 -24.89 -26.50 16.39
CA ILE A 185 -24.85 -26.76 17.84
C ILE A 185 -26.23 -26.55 18.48
N ASP A 186 -26.90 -25.45 18.19
CA ASP A 186 -28.21 -25.14 18.74
C ASP A 186 -29.24 -26.19 18.37
N HIS A 187 -29.26 -26.62 17.09
CA HIS A 187 -30.14 -27.70 16.65
C HIS A 187 -29.91 -29.02 17.42
N TYR A 188 -28.66 -29.43 17.57
CA TYR A 188 -28.35 -30.71 18.24
C TYR A 188 -28.47 -30.63 19.78
N LEU A 189 -28.22 -29.47 20.36
CA LEU A 189 -28.50 -29.27 21.80
C LEU A 189 -30.00 -29.32 22.09
N ASP A 190 -30.85 -28.79 21.22
CA ASP A 190 -32.30 -28.92 21.38
C ASP A 190 -32.75 -30.34 21.27
N LEU A 191 -32.21 -31.13 20.34
CA LEU A 191 -32.46 -32.55 20.23
C LEU A 191 -31.97 -33.33 21.48
N TYR A 192 -30.84 -32.96 22.05
CA TYR A 192 -30.30 -33.56 23.27
C TYR A 192 -31.15 -33.21 24.48
N ASN A 193 -31.47 -31.93 24.67
CA ASN A 193 -32.24 -31.43 25.80
C ASN A 193 -33.64 -32.05 25.86
N ALA A 194 -34.28 -32.27 24.70
CA ALA A 194 -35.57 -32.98 24.63
C ALA A 194 -35.50 -34.42 25.16
N ARG A 195 -34.32 -34.98 25.30
CA ARG A 195 -34.09 -36.37 25.80
C ARG A 195 -33.38 -36.40 27.18
N GLU A 196 -32.97 -35.23 27.71
CA GLU A 196 -32.24 -35.14 28.98
C GLU A 196 -33.05 -35.68 30.17
N GLU A 197 -34.35 -35.44 30.19
CA GLU A 197 -35.26 -35.96 31.22
C GLU A 197 -35.29 -37.48 31.19
N LEU A 198 -35.28 -38.12 30.03
CA LEU A 198 -35.19 -39.55 29.87
C LEU A 198 -33.87 -40.12 30.37
N VAL A 199 -32.76 -39.42 30.13
CA VAL A 199 -31.43 -39.80 30.67
C VAL A 199 -31.43 -39.79 32.19
N LEU A 200 -31.94 -38.70 32.79
CA LEU A 200 -32.01 -38.53 34.23
C LEU A 200 -32.92 -39.56 34.89
N SER A 201 -34.07 -39.89 34.30
CA SER A 201 -34.96 -40.94 34.78
C SER A 201 -34.34 -42.35 34.68
N ALA A 202 -33.55 -42.61 33.61
CA ALA A 202 -32.81 -43.89 33.47
C ALA A 202 -31.70 -44.04 34.51
N VAL A 203 -31.03 -42.96 34.88
CA VAL A 203 -30.07 -42.94 36.00
C VAL A 203 -30.76 -43.20 37.32
N ALA A 204 -31.90 -42.53 37.59
CA ALA A 204 -32.68 -42.71 38.83
C ALA A 204 -33.23 -44.14 38.96
N ALA A 205 -33.58 -44.78 37.86
CA ALA A 205 -34.02 -46.17 37.81
C ALA A 205 -32.88 -47.23 37.87
N GLY A 206 -31.61 -46.74 37.90
CA GLY A 206 -30.45 -47.64 37.92
C GLY A 206 -30.18 -48.36 36.58
N VAL A 207 -30.84 -47.95 35.50
CA VAL A 207 -30.67 -48.48 34.15
C VAL A 207 -29.40 -47.90 33.49
N LEU A 208 -29.09 -46.63 33.80
CA LEU A 208 -27.88 -45.94 33.35
C LEU A 208 -26.93 -45.72 34.54
N SER A 209 -25.62 -45.93 34.29
CA SER A 209 -24.62 -45.68 35.33
C SER A 209 -24.38 -44.20 35.56
N LYS A 210 -23.95 -43.84 36.78
CA LYS A 210 -23.51 -42.47 37.07
C LYS A 210 -22.32 -42.02 36.22
N SER A 211 -21.49 -42.98 35.82
CA SER A 211 -20.35 -42.69 34.90
C SER A 211 -20.84 -42.24 33.53
N ASP A 212 -21.86 -42.93 32.98
CA ASP A 212 -22.43 -42.57 31.67
C ASP A 212 -23.09 -41.15 31.70
N GLU A 213 -23.78 -40.81 32.82
CA GLU A 213 -24.34 -39.48 33.01
C GLU A 213 -23.25 -38.41 33.00
N LEU A 214 -22.13 -38.63 33.72
CA LEU A 214 -21.02 -37.69 33.78
C LEU A 214 -20.35 -37.55 32.44
N GLU A 215 -20.20 -38.61 31.65
CA GLU A 215 -19.68 -38.59 30.29
C GLU A 215 -20.59 -37.75 29.39
N LEU A 216 -21.89 -37.96 29.40
CA LEU A 216 -22.87 -37.19 28.63
C LEU A 216 -22.86 -35.68 28.98
N ARG A 217 -22.75 -35.37 30.28
CA ARG A 217 -22.61 -33.97 30.75
C ARG A 217 -21.30 -33.35 30.27
N SER A 218 -20.21 -34.11 30.24
CA SER A 218 -18.93 -33.63 29.73
C SER A 218 -19.01 -33.35 28.24
N LEU A 219 -19.59 -34.22 27.44
CA LEU A 219 -19.81 -34.02 26.00
C LEU A 219 -20.69 -32.80 25.74
N ARG A 220 -21.79 -32.63 26.46
CA ARG A 220 -22.66 -31.48 26.37
C ARG A 220 -21.90 -30.18 26.72
N ASN A 221 -21.10 -30.16 27.77
CA ASN A 221 -20.33 -29.00 28.19
C ASN A 221 -19.25 -28.65 27.14
N ASN A 222 -18.62 -29.61 26.51
CA ASN A 222 -17.70 -29.40 25.41
C ASN A 222 -18.42 -28.73 24.23
N THR A 223 -19.60 -29.24 23.84
CA THR A 223 -20.42 -28.63 22.77
C THR A 223 -20.85 -27.19 23.11
N LEU A 224 -21.20 -26.91 24.37
CA LEU A 224 -21.49 -25.54 24.84
C LEU A 224 -20.25 -24.64 24.80
N SER A 225 -19.07 -25.20 25.12
CA SER A 225 -17.80 -24.48 24.98
C SER A 225 -17.52 -24.10 23.52
N ASP A 226 -17.72 -25.03 22.59
CA ASP A 226 -17.55 -24.81 21.15
C ASP A 226 -18.53 -23.75 20.64
N ARG A 227 -19.78 -23.76 21.13
CA ARG A 227 -20.75 -22.70 20.86
C ARG A 227 -20.23 -21.33 21.29
N THR A 228 -19.72 -21.26 22.52
CA THR A 228 -19.21 -20.01 23.08
C THR A 228 -18.02 -19.47 22.28
N ASN A 229 -17.12 -20.36 21.85
CA ASN A 229 -15.99 -20.02 21.00
C ASN A 229 -16.47 -19.51 19.63
N ALA A 230 -17.47 -20.16 19.04
CA ALA A 230 -18.06 -19.72 17.77
C ALA A 230 -18.73 -18.35 17.89
N VAL A 231 -19.48 -18.08 18.97
CA VAL A 231 -20.08 -16.74 19.23
C VAL A 231 -18.99 -15.67 19.36
N LEU A 232 -17.89 -15.96 20.05
CA LEU A 232 -16.76 -15.04 20.16
C LEU A 232 -16.11 -14.80 18.80
N ALA A 233 -15.96 -15.83 17.96
CA ALA A 233 -15.40 -15.70 16.61
C ALA A 233 -16.29 -14.83 15.72
N VAL A 234 -17.62 -15.04 15.73
CA VAL A 234 -18.58 -14.16 15.03
C VAL A 234 -18.44 -12.72 15.47
N SER A 235 -18.41 -12.48 16.80
CA SER A 235 -18.30 -11.12 17.34
C SER A 235 -17.02 -10.41 16.90
N LYS A 236 -15.88 -11.11 16.93
CA LYS A 236 -14.59 -10.56 16.47
C LYS A 236 -14.61 -10.27 14.98
N ALA A 237 -15.06 -11.23 14.16
CA ALA A 237 -15.11 -11.07 12.71
C ALA A 237 -16.06 -9.95 12.30
N ASP A 238 -17.26 -9.89 12.89
CA ASP A 238 -18.25 -8.85 12.61
C ASP A 238 -17.77 -7.45 13.04
N SER A 239 -17.09 -7.34 14.18
CA SER A 239 -16.47 -6.08 14.63
C SER A 239 -15.37 -5.62 13.67
N PHE A 240 -14.53 -6.54 13.19
CA PHE A 240 -13.51 -6.24 12.19
C PHE A 240 -14.14 -5.76 10.88
N LEU A 241 -15.12 -6.49 10.35
CA LEU A 241 -15.81 -6.15 9.12
C LEU A 241 -16.53 -4.80 9.23
N LYS A 242 -17.25 -4.53 10.31
CA LYS A 242 -17.90 -3.23 10.54
C LYS A 242 -16.91 -2.08 10.62
N THR A 243 -15.77 -2.29 11.27
CA THR A 243 -14.73 -1.27 11.40
C THR A 243 -14.04 -0.99 10.07
N SER A 244 -13.80 -2.02 9.26
CA SER A 244 -13.12 -1.91 7.98
C SER A 244 -14.03 -1.38 6.89
N LEU A 245 -15.27 -1.86 6.79
CA LEU A 245 -16.21 -1.52 5.73
C LEU A 245 -17.02 -0.24 6.02
N LYS A 246 -17.10 0.19 7.27
CA LYS A 246 -17.74 1.46 7.69
C LYS A 246 -19.12 1.70 7.03
N LEU A 247 -19.23 2.77 6.24
CA LEU A 247 -20.46 3.17 5.56
C LEU A 247 -20.93 2.16 4.51
N TYR A 248 -20.02 1.37 3.97
CA TYR A 248 -20.30 0.38 2.91
C TYR A 248 -20.66 -1.01 3.45
N TYR A 249 -20.69 -1.19 4.78
CA TYR A 249 -20.81 -2.50 5.43
C TYR A 249 -21.93 -3.37 4.83
N ARG A 250 -23.13 -2.82 4.66
CA ARG A 250 -24.31 -3.58 4.19
C ARG A 250 -24.14 -4.07 2.75
N ASP A 251 -23.73 -3.17 1.86
CA ASP A 251 -23.64 -3.47 0.43
C ASP A 251 -22.41 -4.33 0.14
N ALA A 252 -21.28 -4.02 0.78
CA ALA A 252 -20.05 -4.81 0.67
C ALA A 252 -20.22 -6.23 1.24
N MET A 253 -20.99 -6.43 2.31
CA MET A 253 -21.30 -7.77 2.83
C MET A 253 -22.15 -8.58 1.85
N SER A 254 -23.07 -7.93 1.12
CA SER A 254 -23.83 -8.60 0.06
C SER A 254 -22.94 -9.03 -1.11
N GLU A 255 -21.96 -8.17 -1.48
CA GLU A 255 -20.97 -8.50 -2.50
C GLU A 255 -20.04 -9.63 -2.02
N LEU A 256 -19.54 -9.59 -0.78
CA LEU A 256 -18.71 -10.66 -0.20
C LEU A 256 -19.43 -12.00 -0.19
N ALA A 257 -20.71 -12.03 0.13
CA ALA A 257 -21.51 -13.26 0.11
C ALA A 257 -21.64 -13.84 -1.30
N SER A 258 -21.67 -13.00 -2.34
CA SER A 258 -21.73 -13.48 -3.73
C SER A 258 -20.39 -14.02 -4.25
N LEU A 259 -19.27 -13.74 -3.55
CA LEU A 259 -17.96 -14.27 -3.93
C LEU A 259 -17.78 -15.75 -3.56
N ASP A 260 -18.58 -16.27 -2.63
CA ASP A 260 -18.49 -17.66 -2.18
C ASP A 260 -18.89 -18.66 -3.29
N ASP A 261 -19.70 -18.23 -4.25
CA ASP A 261 -20.17 -19.05 -5.39
C ASP A 261 -19.12 -19.16 -6.53
N ILE A 262 -18.02 -18.45 -6.44
CA ILE A 262 -17.00 -18.39 -7.50
C ILE A 262 -15.98 -19.53 -7.31
N GLU A 263 -16.08 -20.58 -8.13
CA GLU A 263 -15.14 -21.71 -8.15
C GLU A 263 -13.91 -21.46 -9.05
N ILE A 264 -13.16 -20.39 -8.83
CA ILE A 264 -11.88 -20.17 -9.52
C ILE A 264 -10.75 -20.82 -8.70
N LEU A 265 -9.94 -21.66 -9.32
CA LEU A 265 -8.75 -22.22 -8.70
C LEU A 265 -7.62 -21.18 -8.64
N PRO A 266 -6.74 -21.24 -7.63
CA PRO A 266 -5.57 -20.36 -7.57
C PRO A 266 -4.66 -20.54 -8.79
N GLU A 267 -4.23 -19.42 -9.37
CA GLU A 267 -3.25 -19.34 -10.43
C GLU A 267 -1.97 -18.67 -9.93
N PHE A 268 -0.84 -19.35 -10.07
CA PHE A 268 0.45 -18.88 -9.52
C PHE A 268 1.24 -18.13 -10.59
N LEU A 269 0.69 -17.04 -11.12
CA LEU A 269 1.29 -16.21 -12.18
C LEU A 269 2.34 -15.26 -11.59
N LEU A 270 3.54 -15.76 -11.33
CA LEU A 270 4.63 -15.00 -10.73
C LEU A 270 4.98 -13.73 -11.52
N GLU A 271 4.93 -13.77 -12.86
CA GLU A 271 5.28 -12.64 -13.72
C GLU A 271 4.33 -11.45 -13.56
N GLU A 272 3.10 -11.70 -13.20
CA GLU A 272 2.10 -10.66 -12.98
C GLU A 272 2.07 -10.16 -11.52
N SER A 273 2.81 -10.85 -10.64
CA SER A 273 2.86 -10.53 -9.21
C SER A 273 3.33 -9.09 -8.96
N PRO A 274 2.56 -8.26 -8.23
CA PRO A 274 2.99 -6.93 -7.81
C PRO A 274 4.29 -6.97 -6.99
N ASN A 275 4.48 -8.01 -6.17
CA ASN A 275 5.68 -8.19 -5.36
C ASN A 275 6.92 -8.42 -6.24
N LYS A 276 6.80 -9.24 -7.31
CA LYS A 276 7.90 -9.43 -8.26
C LYS A 276 8.20 -8.14 -9.02
N LYS A 277 7.18 -7.47 -9.54
CA LYS A 277 7.32 -6.17 -10.22
C LYS A 277 8.01 -5.14 -9.32
N LEU A 278 7.69 -5.14 -8.02
CA LEU A 278 8.33 -4.25 -7.04
C LEU A 278 9.84 -4.52 -6.92
N LEU A 279 10.25 -5.80 -6.83
CA LEU A 279 11.66 -6.18 -6.76
C LEU A 279 12.39 -5.88 -8.09
N ASP A 280 11.75 -6.09 -9.23
CA ASP A 280 12.30 -5.74 -10.54
C ASP A 280 12.54 -4.22 -10.64
N ARG A 281 11.58 -3.38 -10.23
CA ARG A 281 11.74 -1.92 -10.18
C ARG A 281 12.77 -1.47 -9.15
N LYS A 282 12.89 -2.15 -8.01
CA LYS A 282 13.94 -1.87 -7.02
C LYS A 282 15.33 -2.15 -7.59
N SER A 283 15.51 -3.25 -8.32
CA SER A 283 16.77 -3.54 -9.01
C SER A 283 17.11 -2.47 -10.07
N GLU A 284 16.12 -2.01 -10.83
CA GLU A 284 16.28 -0.93 -11.80
C GLU A 284 16.66 0.39 -11.12
N GLN A 285 16.02 0.72 -10.00
CA GLN A 285 16.34 1.87 -9.17
C GLN A 285 17.80 1.84 -8.70
N LEU A 286 18.24 0.72 -8.13
CA LEU A 286 19.60 0.57 -7.62
C LEU A 286 20.66 0.68 -8.73
N ASN A 287 20.40 0.10 -9.90
CA ASN A 287 21.27 0.26 -11.05
C ASN A 287 21.39 1.73 -11.50
N LEU A 288 20.27 2.46 -11.51
CA LEU A 288 20.27 3.88 -11.83
C LEU A 288 21.00 4.73 -10.79
N GLU A 289 20.87 4.39 -9.51
CA GLU A 289 21.62 5.03 -8.41
C GLU A 289 23.14 4.79 -8.54
N ILE A 290 23.55 3.57 -8.88
CA ILE A 290 24.94 3.25 -9.19
C ILE A 290 25.45 4.12 -10.36
N ASP A 291 24.67 4.28 -11.40
CA ASP A 291 25.05 5.11 -12.55
C ASP A 291 25.11 6.60 -12.19
N ILE A 292 24.26 7.09 -11.30
CA ILE A 292 24.34 8.44 -10.77
C ILE A 292 25.68 8.62 -10.02
N GLN A 293 26.05 7.69 -9.13
CA GLN A 293 27.29 7.76 -8.39
C GLN A 293 28.53 7.69 -9.28
N ARG A 294 28.53 6.84 -10.33
CA ARG A 294 29.61 6.77 -11.33
C ARG A 294 29.81 8.09 -12.08
N ASN A 295 28.74 8.86 -12.25
CA ASN A 295 28.78 10.12 -12.99
C ASN A 295 28.89 11.36 -12.07
N LYS A 296 28.91 11.19 -10.75
CA LYS A 296 28.93 12.27 -9.75
C LYS A 296 30.14 13.20 -9.93
N ASN A 297 31.28 12.66 -10.34
CA ASN A 297 32.55 13.39 -10.49
C ASN A 297 32.74 13.99 -11.90
N LYS A 298 31.73 13.91 -12.78
CA LYS A 298 31.79 14.57 -14.09
C LYS A 298 31.50 16.06 -13.99
N PRO A 299 32.11 16.90 -14.88
CA PRO A 299 31.92 18.34 -14.86
C PRO A 299 30.45 18.73 -15.00
N SER A 300 30.01 19.75 -14.26
CA SER A 300 28.70 20.38 -14.47
C SER A 300 28.88 21.83 -14.90
N SER A 301 27.95 22.35 -15.70
CA SER A 301 27.95 23.77 -16.16
C SER A 301 26.62 24.42 -15.86
N ASN A 302 26.70 25.60 -15.27
CA ASN A 302 25.55 26.41 -14.93
C ASN A 302 25.75 27.82 -15.51
N TRP A 303 24.70 28.36 -16.11
CA TRP A 303 24.62 29.79 -16.38
C TRP A 303 24.13 30.53 -15.14
N ARG A 304 24.76 31.64 -14.81
CA ARG A 304 24.37 32.46 -13.68
C ARG A 304 24.49 33.96 -14.06
N THR A 305 23.47 34.71 -13.71
CA THR A 305 23.52 36.17 -13.70
C THR A 305 23.12 36.68 -12.33
N SER A 306 23.78 37.71 -11.84
CA SER A 306 23.43 38.34 -10.58
C SER A 306 23.64 39.84 -10.63
N PHE A 307 22.69 40.59 -10.10
CA PHE A 307 22.76 42.01 -9.85
C PHE A 307 22.75 42.20 -8.32
N SER A 308 23.72 42.95 -7.82
CA SER A 308 23.80 43.29 -6.41
C SER A 308 24.05 44.77 -6.24
N SER A 309 23.21 45.41 -5.44
CA SER A 309 23.32 46.82 -5.12
C SER A 309 23.41 47.04 -3.61
N PRO A 310 24.61 47.23 -3.06
CA PRO A 310 24.78 47.62 -1.65
C PRO A 310 24.45 49.10 -1.49
N THR A 311 23.82 49.45 -0.35
CA THR A 311 23.49 50.87 -0.02
C THR A 311 24.49 51.52 0.92
N SER A 312 25.63 50.87 1.23
CA SER A 312 26.70 51.44 2.03
C SER A 312 27.55 52.43 1.22
N ARG A 313 27.97 53.53 1.86
CA ARG A 313 28.83 54.55 1.23
C ARG A 313 30.11 53.91 0.68
N GLY A 314 30.36 54.08 -0.63
CA GLY A 314 31.57 53.57 -1.29
C GLY A 314 31.48 52.15 -1.85
N ALA A 315 30.36 51.48 -1.72
CA ALA A 315 30.18 50.14 -2.30
C ALA A 315 29.57 50.24 -3.71
N ASN A 316 30.16 49.57 -4.68
CA ASN A 316 29.74 49.61 -6.08
C ASN A 316 28.63 48.61 -6.36
N THR A 317 27.68 49.01 -7.18
CA THR A 317 26.70 48.08 -7.79
C THR A 317 27.46 47.12 -8.71
N THR A 318 27.23 45.84 -8.56
CA THR A 318 27.88 44.78 -9.35
C THR A 318 26.85 44.09 -10.23
N LEU A 319 27.17 43.91 -11.49
CA LEU A 319 26.48 43.06 -12.43
C LEU A 319 27.43 41.95 -12.86
N TYR A 320 26.99 40.72 -12.67
CA TYR A 320 27.72 39.52 -13.10
C TYR A 320 26.85 38.74 -14.06
N GLY A 321 27.45 38.25 -15.15
CA GLY A 321 26.81 37.30 -16.06
C GLY A 321 27.87 36.38 -16.61
N GLY A 322 27.65 35.07 -16.52
CA GLY A 322 28.63 34.11 -16.96
C GLY A 322 28.22 32.65 -16.81
N VAL A 323 29.07 31.78 -17.32
CA VAL A 323 28.95 30.34 -17.19
C VAL A 323 29.95 29.87 -16.12
N THR A 324 29.47 29.14 -15.18
CA THR A 324 30.30 28.47 -14.15
C THR A 324 30.42 27.01 -14.49
N ILE A 325 31.64 26.49 -14.61
CA ILE A 325 31.96 25.11 -14.80
C ILE A 325 32.58 24.60 -13.49
N GLY A 326 31.95 23.63 -12.87
CA GLY A 326 32.43 22.99 -11.66
C GLY A 326 32.72 21.52 -11.89
N PHE A 327 33.83 21.04 -11.40
CA PHE A 327 34.10 19.60 -11.36
C PHE A 327 34.84 19.25 -10.04
N PRO A 328 34.40 18.21 -9.36
CA PRO A 328 35.11 17.72 -8.20
C PRO A 328 36.38 16.99 -8.67
N VAL A 329 37.53 17.35 -8.09
CA VAL A 329 38.81 16.70 -8.41
C VAL A 329 38.97 15.41 -7.63
N THR A 330 38.46 15.35 -6.41
CA THR A 330 38.46 14.15 -5.56
C THR A 330 37.29 14.22 -4.59
N ASP A 331 36.70 13.09 -4.29
CA ASP A 331 35.62 12.92 -3.32
C ASP A 331 36.08 12.05 -2.10
N GLY A 332 37.37 11.83 -1.95
CA GLY A 332 37.93 11.02 -0.86
C GLY A 332 37.51 9.53 -0.89
N GLY A 333 37.00 9.03 -2.03
CA GLY A 333 36.54 7.66 -2.18
C GLY A 333 35.06 7.44 -1.82
N GLU A 334 34.32 8.51 -1.52
CA GLU A 334 32.90 8.42 -1.15
C GLU A 334 32.06 7.73 -2.23
N SER A 335 32.22 8.12 -3.51
CA SER A 335 31.50 7.50 -4.62
C SER A 335 31.78 6.01 -4.77
N ALA A 336 33.05 5.60 -4.56
CA ALA A 336 33.43 4.18 -4.65
C ALA A 336 32.75 3.37 -3.53
N ALA A 337 32.76 3.87 -2.29
CA ALA A 337 32.12 3.21 -1.16
C ALA A 337 30.57 3.15 -1.33
N GLN A 338 29.96 4.19 -1.87
CA GLN A 338 28.53 4.21 -2.16
C GLN A 338 28.16 3.21 -3.27
N ILE A 339 28.96 3.10 -4.34
CA ILE A 339 28.75 2.10 -5.40
C ILE A 339 28.86 0.68 -4.83
N GLU A 340 29.82 0.42 -3.97
CA GLU A 340 29.96 -0.89 -3.31
C GLU A 340 28.72 -1.20 -2.45
N SER A 341 28.26 -0.26 -1.63
CA SER A 341 27.05 -0.40 -0.81
C SER A 341 25.83 -0.71 -1.67
N LEU A 342 25.58 0.07 -2.74
CA LEU A 342 24.47 -0.13 -3.65
C LEU A 342 24.55 -1.47 -4.40
N SER A 343 25.78 -1.90 -4.76
CA SER A 343 25.99 -3.21 -5.38
C SER A 343 25.64 -4.36 -4.45
N LYS A 344 25.92 -4.22 -3.15
CA LYS A 344 25.49 -5.19 -2.14
C LYS A 344 23.98 -5.18 -1.90
N GLU A 345 23.34 -4.00 -1.94
CA GLU A 345 21.88 -3.91 -1.87
C GLU A 345 21.21 -4.55 -3.10
N LEU A 346 21.82 -4.42 -4.28
CA LEU A 346 21.35 -5.11 -5.49
C LEU A 346 21.45 -6.64 -5.34
N GLU A 347 22.54 -7.15 -4.76
CA GLU A 347 22.70 -8.58 -4.45
C GLU A 347 21.63 -9.06 -3.48
N VAL A 348 21.30 -8.29 -2.43
CA VAL A 348 20.20 -8.59 -1.51
C VAL A 348 18.87 -8.63 -2.23
N THR A 349 18.59 -7.64 -3.09
CA THR A 349 17.33 -7.59 -3.87
C THR A 349 17.18 -8.82 -4.79
N GLU A 350 18.29 -9.32 -5.37
CA GLU A 350 18.23 -10.54 -6.18
C GLU A 350 18.00 -11.80 -5.32
N LEU A 351 18.54 -11.85 -4.10
CA LEU A 351 18.23 -12.91 -3.14
C LEU A 351 16.76 -12.86 -2.69
N ASP A 352 16.22 -11.67 -2.41
CA ASP A 352 14.80 -11.49 -2.08
C ASP A 352 13.90 -11.99 -3.22
N ARG A 353 14.30 -11.75 -4.46
CA ARG A 353 13.61 -12.28 -5.64
C ARG A 353 13.62 -13.81 -5.68
N GLN A 354 14.75 -14.44 -5.36
CA GLN A 354 14.84 -15.90 -5.29
C GLN A 354 13.99 -16.45 -4.14
N VAL A 355 13.94 -15.78 -2.99
CA VAL A 355 13.06 -16.12 -1.86
C VAL A 355 11.60 -16.07 -2.30
N LEU A 356 11.18 -15.00 -2.98
CA LEU A 356 9.80 -14.86 -3.48
C LEU A 356 9.43 -16.01 -4.44
N ILE A 357 10.33 -16.38 -5.37
CA ILE A 357 10.12 -17.51 -6.28
C ILE A 357 9.93 -18.81 -5.50
N GLN A 358 10.76 -19.04 -4.48
CA GLN A 358 10.64 -20.23 -3.63
C GLN A 358 9.35 -20.24 -2.79
N GLU A 359 8.93 -19.10 -2.27
CA GLU A 359 7.70 -18.98 -1.49
C GLU A 359 6.47 -19.26 -2.35
N VAL A 360 6.40 -18.73 -3.58
CA VAL A 360 5.29 -19.01 -4.50
C VAL A 360 5.27 -20.48 -4.90
N ALA A 361 6.42 -21.07 -5.24
CA ALA A 361 6.51 -22.49 -5.59
C ALA A 361 6.12 -23.42 -4.40
N LEU A 362 6.52 -23.04 -3.18
CA LEU A 362 6.12 -23.76 -1.97
C LEU A 362 4.62 -23.63 -1.71
N SER A 363 4.06 -22.44 -1.92
CA SER A 363 2.61 -22.21 -1.78
C SER A 363 1.80 -23.03 -2.77
N GLU A 364 2.22 -23.11 -4.02
CA GLU A 364 1.61 -23.97 -5.05
C GLU A 364 1.62 -25.46 -4.64
N LYS A 365 2.77 -25.95 -4.16
CA LYS A 365 2.90 -27.32 -3.68
C LYS A 365 2.00 -27.57 -2.47
N ASN A 366 2.02 -26.68 -1.49
CA ASN A 366 1.20 -26.80 -0.28
C ASN A 366 -0.29 -26.80 -0.62
N TRP A 367 -0.72 -25.94 -1.53
CA TRP A 367 -2.09 -25.93 -2.02
C TRP A 367 -2.49 -27.24 -2.68
N THR A 368 -1.63 -27.78 -3.55
CA THR A 368 -1.90 -29.07 -4.22
C THR A 368 -2.04 -30.22 -3.23
N GLU A 369 -1.18 -30.29 -2.23
CA GLU A 369 -1.26 -31.31 -1.17
C GLU A 369 -2.49 -31.10 -0.26
N PHE A 370 -2.78 -29.84 0.07
CA PHE A 370 -3.97 -29.50 0.85
C PHE A 370 -5.26 -29.87 0.11
N LEU A 371 -5.33 -29.63 -1.19
CA LEU A 371 -6.50 -29.98 -2.01
C LEU A 371 -6.77 -31.50 -1.99
N LYS A 372 -5.73 -32.34 -2.10
CA LYS A 372 -5.86 -33.79 -1.97
C LYS A 372 -6.39 -34.19 -0.59
N TYR A 373 -5.82 -33.58 0.46
CA TYR A 373 -6.27 -33.78 1.84
C TYR A 373 -7.73 -33.38 2.01
N TYR A 374 -8.12 -32.20 1.53
CA TYR A 374 -9.50 -31.69 1.62
C TYR A 374 -10.50 -32.62 0.95
N LEU A 375 -10.23 -33.07 -0.27
CA LEU A 375 -11.13 -33.96 -1.00
C LEU A 375 -11.33 -35.27 -0.28
N LEU A 376 -10.26 -35.89 0.25
CA LEU A 376 -10.34 -37.12 1.01
C LEU A 376 -11.10 -36.92 2.33
N GLN A 377 -10.77 -35.87 3.10
CA GLN A 377 -11.44 -35.60 4.38
C GLN A 377 -12.91 -35.28 4.18
N LYS A 378 -13.27 -34.53 3.16
CA LYS A 378 -14.67 -34.21 2.84
C LYS A 378 -15.50 -35.49 2.60
N VAL A 379 -14.96 -36.49 1.89
CA VAL A 379 -15.64 -37.76 1.66
C VAL A 379 -15.79 -38.52 2.99
N LEU A 380 -14.72 -38.65 3.77
CA LEU A 380 -14.77 -39.38 5.06
C LEU A 380 -15.72 -38.76 6.07
N ILE A 381 -15.74 -37.42 6.17
CA ILE A 381 -16.66 -36.72 7.08
C ILE A 381 -18.12 -36.90 6.62
N LYS A 382 -18.39 -36.75 5.31
CA LYS A 382 -19.75 -36.98 4.77
C LYS A 382 -20.23 -38.39 5.00
N GLU A 383 -19.37 -39.39 4.80
CA GLU A 383 -19.70 -40.79 5.11
C GLU A 383 -20.01 -40.96 6.61
N ARG A 384 -19.20 -40.37 7.50
CA ARG A 384 -19.45 -40.41 8.95
C ARG A 384 -20.78 -39.76 9.32
N ILE A 385 -21.14 -38.62 8.70
CA ILE A 385 -22.44 -37.95 8.91
C ILE A 385 -23.58 -38.89 8.50
N GLU A 386 -23.47 -39.57 7.35
CA GLU A 386 -24.51 -40.47 6.85
C GLU A 386 -24.65 -41.72 7.72
N ILE A 387 -23.52 -42.31 8.18
CA ILE A 387 -23.53 -43.41 9.14
C ILE A 387 -24.19 -42.97 10.45
N SER A 388 -23.83 -41.83 11.00
CA SER A 388 -24.44 -41.31 12.23
C SER A 388 -25.93 -41.04 12.06
N LYS A 389 -26.36 -40.55 10.89
CA LYS A 389 -27.79 -40.36 10.59
C LYS A 389 -28.56 -41.67 10.62
N GLN A 390 -28.06 -42.71 9.93
CA GLN A 390 -28.67 -44.03 9.92
C GLN A 390 -28.68 -44.66 11.33
N SER A 391 -27.60 -44.51 12.10
CA SER A 391 -27.50 -44.95 13.49
C SER A 391 -28.56 -44.25 14.38
N LEU A 392 -28.76 -42.97 14.23
CA LEU A 392 -29.80 -42.21 14.96
C LEU A 392 -31.19 -42.70 14.63
N GLU A 393 -31.51 -42.90 13.36
CA GLU A 393 -32.81 -43.41 12.92
C GLU A 393 -33.09 -44.79 13.52
N GLU A 394 -32.11 -45.67 13.49
CA GLU A 394 -32.23 -47.04 14.10
C GLU A 394 -32.40 -46.95 15.62
N LEU A 395 -31.60 -46.13 16.31
CA LEU A 395 -31.67 -45.96 17.77
C LEU A 395 -33.01 -45.35 18.20
N GLU A 396 -33.59 -44.45 17.43
CA GLU A 396 -34.92 -43.88 17.68
C GLU A 396 -36.05 -44.94 17.52
N LEU A 397 -35.95 -45.77 16.48
CA LEU A 397 -36.88 -46.89 16.30
C LEU A 397 -36.82 -47.88 17.45
N ARG A 398 -35.61 -48.24 17.90
CA ARG A 398 -35.40 -49.12 19.06
C ARG A 398 -35.91 -48.51 20.37
N LEU A 399 -35.74 -47.18 20.54
CA LEU A 399 -36.28 -46.46 21.71
C LEU A 399 -37.81 -46.54 21.75
N LYS A 400 -38.49 -46.31 20.61
CA LYS A 400 -39.93 -46.46 20.46
C LYS A 400 -40.42 -47.90 20.76
N ALA A 401 -39.60 -48.89 20.45
CA ALA A 401 -39.88 -50.30 20.74
C ALA A 401 -39.52 -50.72 22.20
N GLY A 402 -39.10 -49.76 23.04
CA GLY A 402 -38.70 -50.04 24.44
C GLY A 402 -37.39 -50.83 24.59
N ARG A 403 -36.56 -50.90 23.54
CA ARG A 403 -35.32 -51.73 23.49
C ARG A 403 -34.06 -50.90 23.37
N SER A 404 -34.10 -49.59 23.66
CA SER A 404 -32.99 -48.71 23.37
C SER A 404 -32.17 -48.34 24.60
N ASP A 405 -30.86 -48.19 24.37
CA ASP A 405 -29.92 -47.55 25.25
C ASP A 405 -29.96 -46.00 24.98
N ILE A 406 -30.60 -45.28 25.88
CA ILE A 406 -30.77 -43.86 25.82
C ILE A 406 -29.41 -43.11 25.84
N SER A 407 -28.38 -43.67 26.52
CA SER A 407 -27.05 -43.05 26.55
C SER A 407 -26.38 -43.11 25.21
N ARG A 408 -26.56 -44.18 24.45
CA ARG A 408 -26.03 -44.33 23.09
C ARG A 408 -26.70 -43.35 22.13
N LEU A 409 -28.04 -43.17 22.24
CA LEU A 409 -28.76 -42.17 21.44
C LEU A 409 -28.26 -40.76 21.72
N ALA A 410 -28.08 -40.40 23.00
CA ALA A 410 -27.58 -39.09 23.40
C ALA A 410 -26.14 -38.82 22.89
N ARG A 411 -25.26 -39.83 22.98
CA ARG A 411 -23.89 -39.74 22.43
C ARG A 411 -23.91 -39.58 20.91
N GLU A 412 -24.76 -40.33 20.20
CA GLU A 412 -24.84 -40.27 18.74
C GLU A 412 -25.35 -38.91 18.24
N ILE A 413 -26.29 -38.29 18.95
CA ILE A 413 -26.74 -36.91 18.68
C ILE A 413 -25.57 -35.96 18.71
N LEU A 414 -24.75 -35.98 19.78
CA LEU A 414 -23.60 -35.05 19.92
C LEU A 414 -22.44 -35.44 18.97
N SER A 415 -22.23 -36.72 18.68
CA SER A 415 -21.25 -37.16 17.68
C SER A 415 -21.56 -36.70 16.27
N LYS A 416 -22.85 -36.74 15.88
CA LYS A 416 -23.28 -36.23 14.59
C LYS A 416 -23.11 -34.70 14.51
N ALA A 417 -23.43 -33.96 15.59
CA ALA A 417 -23.16 -32.51 15.66
C ALA A 417 -21.68 -32.24 15.41
N GLN A 418 -20.79 -32.97 16.06
CA GLN A 418 -19.36 -32.82 15.90
C GLN A 418 -18.90 -33.07 14.45
N ALA A 419 -19.43 -34.10 13.78
CA ALA A 419 -19.09 -34.39 12.39
C ALA A 419 -19.59 -33.31 11.42
N GLU A 420 -20.76 -32.73 11.65
CA GLU A 420 -21.27 -31.61 10.83
C GLU A 420 -20.46 -30.34 11.08
N ILE A 421 -20.04 -30.03 12.31
CA ILE A 421 -19.14 -28.93 12.65
C ILE A 421 -17.80 -29.11 11.95
N GLU A 422 -17.21 -30.31 11.99
CA GLU A 422 -15.96 -30.60 11.29
C GLU A 422 -16.06 -30.35 9.78
N LEU A 423 -17.22 -30.67 9.16
CA LEU A 423 -17.44 -30.41 7.75
C LEU A 423 -17.42 -28.88 7.46
N VAL A 424 -18.16 -28.11 8.25
CA VAL A 424 -18.19 -26.63 8.11
C VAL A 424 -16.81 -26.04 8.31
N GLN A 425 -16.04 -26.49 9.30
CA GLN A 425 -14.68 -26.04 9.55
C GLN A 425 -13.72 -26.42 8.42
N LEU A 426 -13.86 -27.64 7.85
CA LEU A 426 -13.07 -28.10 6.72
C LEU A 426 -13.36 -27.23 5.46
N GLU A 427 -14.62 -26.91 5.20
CA GLU A 427 -15.01 -26.04 4.07
C GLU A 427 -14.50 -24.62 4.26
N ALA A 428 -14.63 -24.04 5.45
CA ALA A 428 -14.07 -22.72 5.76
C ALA A 428 -12.54 -22.71 5.61
N ARG A 429 -11.87 -23.75 6.06
CA ARG A 429 -10.42 -23.90 5.89
C ARG A 429 -10.03 -23.98 4.41
N TYR A 430 -10.80 -24.71 3.59
CA TYR A 430 -10.58 -24.79 2.15
C TYR A 430 -10.64 -23.40 1.50
N LEU A 431 -11.65 -22.61 1.83
CA LEU A 431 -11.79 -21.25 1.31
C LEU A 431 -10.63 -20.34 1.75
N SER A 432 -10.24 -20.43 3.01
CA SER A 432 -9.11 -19.66 3.54
C SER A 432 -7.78 -20.06 2.89
N GLU A 433 -7.49 -21.36 2.74
CA GLU A 433 -6.26 -21.83 2.10
C GLU A 433 -6.22 -21.49 0.61
N ARG A 434 -7.37 -21.46 -0.08
CA ARG A 434 -7.49 -20.99 -1.46
C ARG A 434 -7.05 -19.54 -1.59
N VAL A 435 -7.54 -18.67 -0.71
CA VAL A 435 -7.18 -17.25 -0.68
C VAL A 435 -5.71 -17.06 -0.29
N ASN A 436 -5.22 -17.82 0.68
CA ASN A 436 -3.82 -17.81 1.10
C ASN A 436 -2.87 -18.19 -0.04
N ALA A 437 -3.22 -19.24 -0.79
CA ALA A 437 -2.45 -19.72 -1.93
C ALA A 437 -2.33 -18.62 -3.01
N GLN A 438 -3.43 -17.99 -3.38
CA GLN A 438 -3.42 -16.90 -4.37
C GLN A 438 -2.70 -15.66 -3.87
N SER A 439 -2.86 -15.32 -2.59
CA SER A 439 -2.21 -14.17 -1.96
C SER A 439 -0.68 -14.27 -1.96
N SER A 440 -0.10 -15.49 -2.07
CA SER A 440 1.35 -15.65 -2.19
C SER A 440 1.92 -15.01 -3.46
N SER A 441 1.13 -14.94 -4.53
CA SER A 441 1.45 -14.19 -5.75
C SER A 441 1.01 -12.72 -5.69
N GLY A 442 0.32 -12.28 -4.63
CA GLY A 442 -0.22 -10.92 -4.48
C GLY A 442 -1.40 -10.63 -5.40
N GLN A 443 -2.15 -11.63 -5.80
CA GLN A 443 -3.24 -11.55 -6.77
C GLN A 443 -4.57 -12.11 -6.25
N THR A 444 -4.89 -11.85 -5.00
CA THR A 444 -6.17 -12.27 -4.40
C THR A 444 -7.37 -11.77 -5.21
N CYS A 445 -7.27 -10.59 -5.80
CA CYS A 445 -8.32 -10.01 -6.61
C CYS A 445 -8.69 -10.85 -7.85
N SER A 446 -7.77 -11.66 -8.40
CA SER A 446 -8.01 -12.50 -9.59
C SER A 446 -9.01 -13.62 -9.29
N LEU A 447 -8.98 -14.20 -8.07
CA LEU A 447 -9.93 -15.23 -7.64
C LEU A 447 -11.39 -14.77 -7.70
N PHE A 448 -11.61 -13.46 -7.67
CA PHE A 448 -12.93 -12.85 -7.55
C PHE A 448 -13.27 -11.92 -8.71
N SER A 449 -12.43 -11.90 -9.76
CA SER A 449 -12.58 -11.01 -10.93
C SER A 449 -12.70 -9.52 -10.55
N LEU A 450 -12.01 -9.11 -9.48
CA LEU A 450 -12.03 -7.75 -8.94
C LEU A 450 -10.84 -6.90 -9.38
N CYS A 451 -9.80 -7.49 -10.02
CA CYS A 451 -8.57 -6.79 -10.36
C CYS A 451 -8.82 -5.56 -11.25
N ASP A 452 -9.62 -5.70 -12.31
CA ASP A 452 -9.94 -4.59 -13.21
C ASP A 452 -10.71 -3.46 -12.48
N LEU A 453 -11.62 -3.82 -11.57
CA LEU A 453 -12.38 -2.84 -10.79
C LEU A 453 -11.46 -2.07 -9.82
N ILE A 454 -10.50 -2.77 -9.22
CA ILE A 454 -9.51 -2.18 -8.32
C ILE A 454 -8.59 -1.26 -9.12
N GLN A 455 -8.00 -1.71 -10.23
CA GLN A 455 -7.09 -0.92 -11.05
C GLN A 455 -7.75 0.34 -11.61
N ASN A 456 -8.99 0.24 -12.09
CA ASN A 456 -9.75 1.39 -12.58
C ASN A 456 -10.15 2.40 -11.48
N SER A 457 -10.07 1.99 -10.21
CA SER A 457 -10.40 2.83 -9.05
C SER A 457 -9.17 3.45 -8.40
N LEU A 458 -7.96 3.05 -8.80
CA LEU A 458 -6.71 3.63 -8.31
C LEU A 458 -6.38 4.93 -9.06
N PRO A 459 -5.67 5.87 -8.43
CA PRO A 459 -5.24 7.10 -9.08
C PRO A 459 -4.32 6.78 -10.28
N THR A 460 -4.74 7.16 -11.47
CA THR A 460 -3.89 7.13 -12.67
C THR A 460 -2.94 8.33 -12.68
N ASN A 461 -1.68 8.12 -13.01
CA ASN A 461 -0.67 9.19 -13.18
C ASN A 461 -0.96 10.10 -14.37
#